data_0b9193f124071f08aaed5756aeefce59
#
_entry.id   0b9193f124071f08aaed5756aeefce59
#
_cell.length_a   1.000
_cell.length_b   1.000
_cell.length_c   1.000
_cell.angle_alpha   90.00
_cell.angle_beta   90.00
_cell.angle_gamma   90.00
#
_symmetry.space_group_name_H-M   'P 1'
#
loop_
_entity.id
_entity.type
_entity.pdbx_description
1 polymer ?
#
loop_
_entity_poly.entity_id
_entity_poly.type
_entity_poly.pdbx_seq_one_letter_code
_entity_poly.pdbx_strand_id
1 'polypeptide(L)'
;MKRIIFLFLFFVLLKNSSLAQCQFSLDNFSHVNCFSENTGSIDISFTDPNISFWWTGPNGFTSNSTNISSLYSGDYILTIVSNIIPGDTSSQELCSNLDIYGHPLDTIRIQETFDIDADFNLTGQCNAQDSADVITNIFGGTPPYFTLWSNGDTSRNINNLQPNPLLPYSISITDANGCVKNQYLTVAPIASMKIFMSFVGVICKDDNSGEVSAYVSDGNPPFSFLWSNDLSTSVVDSFSSKVEGLSPDTYFLEVIDGNGCIQNDTVKIKADYDVCLSPFKVFSPNNDGINDIWEIKNIEIYPNAIVEIYSKSGQQVYRRRNYKNTISDAFQAIDKYGNILPSATYYYVITLAEQDEVFKGTLTIVR
;
A
#
# COMPACT_ATOMS: atom_id res chain seq x y z
N MET A 1 -16.96 -24.01 10.10
CA MET A 1 -18.39 -24.23 10.41
C MET A 1 -18.91 -25.30 9.47
N LYS A 2 -19.26 -26.46 10.01
CA LYS A 2 -19.77 -27.59 9.23
C LYS A 2 -21.16 -27.22 8.67
N ARG A 3 -21.29 -27.10 7.36
CA ARG A 3 -22.61 -27.04 6.71
C ARG A 3 -23.10 -28.47 6.52
N ILE A 4 -24.11 -28.82 7.28
CA ILE A 4 -24.88 -30.06 7.17
C ILE A 4 -25.76 -29.92 5.94
N ILE A 5 -25.53 -30.79 4.95
CA ILE A 5 -26.43 -30.96 3.81
C ILE A 5 -27.61 -31.77 4.30
N PHE A 6 -28.78 -31.15 4.43
CA PHE A 6 -30.03 -31.81 4.68
C PHE A 6 -30.55 -32.37 3.36
N LEU A 7 -30.50 -33.68 3.23
CA LEU A 7 -31.24 -34.44 2.24
C LEU A 7 -32.70 -34.52 2.72
N PHE A 8 -33.59 -33.70 2.16
CA PHE A 8 -35.01 -33.84 2.42
C PHE A 8 -35.58 -34.94 1.49
N LEU A 9 -35.77 -36.15 2.04
CA LEU A 9 -36.65 -37.14 1.47
C LEU A 9 -38.09 -36.74 1.83
N PHE A 10 -38.83 -36.17 0.89
CA PHE A 10 -40.26 -35.94 1.06
C PHE A 10 -41.01 -37.15 0.48
N PHE A 11 -41.47 -38.03 1.35
CA PHE A 11 -42.50 -38.99 1.01
C PHE A 11 -43.88 -38.31 1.03
N VAL A 12 -44.45 -38.01 -0.13
CA VAL A 12 -45.83 -37.61 -0.26
C VAL A 12 -46.65 -38.84 -0.67
N LEU A 13 -47.36 -39.40 0.32
CA LEU A 13 -48.43 -40.37 0.07
C LEU A 13 -49.66 -39.66 -0.51
N LEU A 14 -49.88 -39.72 -1.81
CA LEU A 14 -51.14 -39.37 -2.43
C LEU A 14 -51.86 -40.64 -2.88
N LYS A 15 -53.14 -40.74 -2.42
CA LYS A 15 -54.07 -41.81 -2.69
C LYS A 15 -54.61 -41.78 -4.12
N ASN A 16 -54.56 -42.93 -4.79
CA ASN A 16 -55.46 -43.46 -5.81
C ASN A 16 -55.94 -42.52 -6.95
N SER A 17 -55.26 -42.57 -8.03
CA SER A 17 -55.79 -42.83 -9.39
C SER A 17 -54.72 -43.66 -10.11
N SER A 18 -55.10 -44.64 -10.88
CA SER A 18 -54.23 -45.59 -11.57
C SER A 18 -53.54 -44.88 -12.77
N LEU A 19 -52.62 -44.03 -12.47
CA LEU A 19 -51.57 -43.58 -13.46
C LEU A 19 -50.44 -44.57 -13.28
N ALA A 20 -49.99 -45.19 -14.35
CA ALA A 20 -48.81 -46.03 -14.35
C ALA A 20 -47.63 -45.17 -13.78
N GLN A 21 -47.16 -45.61 -12.62
CA GLN A 21 -46.09 -44.94 -11.92
C GLN A 21 -44.78 -45.27 -12.68
N CYS A 22 -44.31 -44.33 -13.48
CA CYS A 22 -42.97 -44.39 -14.09
C CYS A 22 -41.94 -44.19 -12.97
N GLN A 23 -41.59 -45.27 -12.29
CA GLN A 23 -40.57 -45.25 -11.24
C GLN A 23 -39.23 -45.65 -11.83
N PHE A 24 -38.24 -44.77 -11.69
CA PHE A 24 -36.85 -45.11 -11.85
C PHE A 24 -36.10 -44.96 -10.52
N SER A 25 -35.00 -45.66 -10.39
CA SER A 25 -34.04 -45.50 -9.32
C SER A 25 -32.80 -44.82 -9.84
N LEU A 26 -32.32 -43.79 -9.16
CA LEU A 26 -30.97 -43.23 -9.36
C LEU A 26 -30.01 -44.12 -8.57
N ASP A 27 -29.27 -44.98 -9.25
CA ASP A 27 -28.42 -45.99 -8.63
C ASP A 27 -27.08 -45.38 -8.21
N ASN A 28 -26.52 -44.53 -9.10
CA ASN A 28 -25.30 -43.83 -8.82
C ASN A 28 -25.19 -42.58 -9.73
N PHE A 29 -24.36 -41.60 -9.31
CA PHE A 29 -23.91 -40.55 -10.17
C PHE A 29 -22.56 -39.99 -9.66
N SER A 30 -21.76 -39.44 -10.57
CA SER A 30 -20.52 -38.73 -10.23
C SER A 30 -20.52 -37.38 -10.88
N HIS A 31 -19.97 -36.42 -10.16
CA HIS A 31 -19.66 -35.09 -10.67
C HIS A 31 -18.42 -35.11 -11.53
N VAL A 32 -18.17 -34.03 -12.26
CA VAL A 32 -16.93 -33.82 -13.01
C VAL A 32 -15.80 -33.63 -12.02
N ASN A 33 -14.71 -34.36 -12.17
CA ASN A 33 -13.58 -34.31 -11.25
C ASN A 33 -12.79 -33.01 -11.40
N CYS A 34 -12.53 -32.59 -12.64
CA CYS A 34 -11.75 -31.41 -12.93
C CYS A 34 -12.53 -30.41 -13.81
N PHE A 35 -12.21 -29.14 -13.68
CA PHE A 35 -12.83 -28.06 -14.45
C PHE A 35 -12.76 -28.33 -15.96
N SER A 36 -13.87 -28.09 -16.67
CA SER A 36 -14.03 -28.31 -18.13
C SER A 36 -13.81 -29.73 -18.63
N GLU A 37 -13.68 -30.73 -17.77
CA GLU A 37 -13.62 -32.14 -18.18
C GLU A 37 -15.02 -32.74 -18.34
N ASN A 38 -15.06 -33.95 -18.90
CA ASN A 38 -16.27 -34.73 -19.11
C ASN A 38 -16.21 -36.07 -18.36
N THR A 39 -15.86 -36.04 -17.09
CA THR A 39 -15.74 -37.25 -16.23
C THR A 39 -16.98 -37.62 -15.48
N GLY A 40 -18.06 -36.88 -15.61
CA GLY A 40 -19.33 -37.15 -14.96
C GLY A 40 -20.02 -38.42 -15.45
N SER A 41 -20.84 -39.06 -14.59
CA SER A 41 -21.64 -40.20 -14.94
C SER A 41 -23.00 -40.19 -14.21
N ILE A 42 -23.99 -40.85 -14.78
CA ILE A 42 -25.32 -41.10 -14.17
C ILE A 42 -25.71 -42.53 -14.49
N ASP A 43 -26.09 -43.31 -13.48
CA ASP A 43 -26.61 -44.67 -13.61
C ASP A 43 -28.00 -44.71 -13.03
N ILE A 44 -28.98 -45.22 -13.82
CA ILE A 44 -30.36 -45.41 -13.40
C ILE A 44 -30.83 -46.82 -13.70
N SER A 45 -31.86 -47.27 -12.99
CA SER A 45 -32.57 -48.50 -13.28
C SER A 45 -34.07 -48.28 -13.28
N PHE A 46 -34.80 -49.16 -13.98
CA PHE A 46 -36.24 -49.17 -14.05
C PHE A 46 -36.78 -50.51 -13.50
N THR A 47 -37.88 -50.45 -12.81
CA THR A 47 -38.59 -51.66 -12.33
C THR A 47 -39.45 -52.28 -13.42
N ASP A 48 -39.89 -51.50 -14.42
CA ASP A 48 -40.70 -51.97 -15.55
C ASP A 48 -39.81 -52.07 -16.81
N PRO A 49 -39.70 -53.26 -17.44
CA PRO A 49 -38.90 -53.45 -18.64
C PRO A 49 -39.50 -52.84 -19.92
N ASN A 50 -40.75 -52.38 -19.91
CA ASN A 50 -41.47 -51.85 -21.06
C ASN A 50 -41.46 -50.33 -21.17
N ILE A 51 -40.55 -49.66 -20.44
CA ILE A 51 -40.39 -48.20 -20.45
C ILE A 51 -39.51 -47.77 -21.60
N SER A 52 -39.95 -46.75 -22.34
CA SER A 52 -39.13 -46.02 -23.27
C SER A 52 -38.65 -44.71 -22.64
N PHE A 53 -37.41 -44.39 -22.75
CA PHE A 53 -36.84 -43.18 -22.19
C PHE A 53 -35.71 -42.61 -23.04
N TRP A 54 -35.39 -41.32 -22.82
CA TRP A 54 -34.22 -40.71 -23.37
C TRP A 54 -33.73 -39.57 -22.47
N TRP A 55 -32.44 -39.32 -22.56
CA TRP A 55 -31.76 -38.19 -21.90
C TRP A 55 -31.59 -37.03 -22.87
N THR A 56 -31.67 -35.82 -22.33
CA THR A 56 -31.18 -34.60 -22.96
C THR A 56 -30.26 -33.87 -21.99
N GLY A 57 -29.27 -33.12 -22.46
CA GLY A 57 -28.29 -32.45 -21.61
C GLY A 57 -27.49 -31.38 -22.33
N PRO A 58 -26.43 -30.87 -21.68
CA PRO A 58 -25.59 -29.86 -22.22
C PRO A 58 -24.97 -30.22 -23.59
N ASN A 59 -24.60 -29.19 -24.37
CA ASN A 59 -23.96 -29.32 -25.67
C ASN A 59 -24.71 -30.22 -26.67
N GLY A 60 -26.03 -30.32 -26.55
CA GLY A 60 -26.87 -31.17 -27.42
C GLY A 60 -26.76 -32.67 -27.11
N PHE A 61 -26.35 -33.05 -25.90
CA PHE A 61 -26.27 -34.43 -25.45
C PHE A 61 -27.63 -35.10 -25.51
N THR A 62 -27.67 -36.31 -26.08
CA THR A 62 -28.84 -37.19 -26.07
C THR A 62 -28.39 -38.64 -25.91
N SER A 63 -29.16 -39.44 -25.19
CA SER A 63 -28.92 -40.87 -24.95
C SER A 63 -30.20 -41.61 -24.61
N ASN A 64 -30.23 -42.90 -24.88
CA ASN A 64 -31.28 -43.84 -24.40
C ASN A 64 -30.68 -44.97 -23.55
N SER A 65 -29.51 -44.78 -23.02
CA SER A 65 -28.83 -45.73 -22.11
C SER A 65 -29.20 -45.46 -20.66
N THR A 66 -29.38 -46.51 -19.85
CA THR A 66 -29.52 -46.40 -18.40
C THR A 66 -28.23 -45.90 -17.73
N ASN A 67 -27.09 -46.17 -18.32
CA ASN A 67 -25.79 -45.75 -17.83
C ASN A 67 -25.19 -44.77 -18.82
N ILE A 68 -25.07 -43.54 -18.42
CA ILE A 68 -24.45 -42.48 -19.23
C ILE A 68 -23.17 -41.97 -18.55
N SER A 69 -22.13 -41.83 -19.33
CA SER A 69 -20.80 -41.41 -18.85
C SER A 69 -20.17 -40.39 -19.80
N SER A 70 -19.01 -39.91 -19.44
CA SER A 70 -18.35 -38.82 -20.16
C SER A 70 -19.20 -37.55 -20.22
N LEU A 71 -19.79 -37.20 -19.10
CA LEU A 71 -20.71 -36.08 -18.97
C LEU A 71 -19.96 -34.81 -18.54
N TYR A 72 -20.24 -33.72 -19.23
CA TYR A 72 -19.83 -32.37 -18.78
C TYR A 72 -20.75 -31.91 -17.62
N SER A 73 -20.32 -30.85 -16.94
CA SER A 73 -21.18 -30.18 -15.96
C SER A 73 -22.43 -29.60 -16.62
N GLY A 74 -23.55 -29.67 -15.88
CA GLY A 74 -24.83 -29.14 -16.32
C GLY A 74 -26.01 -30.00 -15.95
N ASP A 75 -27.17 -29.64 -16.45
CA ASP A 75 -28.46 -30.33 -16.15
C ASP A 75 -28.76 -31.39 -17.19
N TYR A 76 -28.92 -32.62 -16.74
CA TYR A 76 -29.33 -33.76 -17.54
C TYR A 76 -30.79 -34.09 -17.21
N ILE A 77 -31.67 -34.08 -18.23
CA ILE A 77 -33.10 -34.26 -18.10
C ILE A 77 -33.46 -35.64 -18.65
N LEU A 78 -34.04 -36.47 -17.80
CA LEU A 78 -34.60 -37.77 -18.16
C LEU A 78 -36.06 -37.61 -18.57
N THR A 79 -36.39 -37.98 -19.78
CA THR A 79 -37.77 -38.05 -20.25
C THR A 79 -38.18 -39.52 -20.35
N ILE A 80 -39.28 -39.88 -19.68
CA ILE A 80 -39.79 -41.24 -19.60
C ILE A 80 -41.18 -41.31 -20.26
N VAL A 81 -41.41 -42.34 -21.10
CA VAL A 81 -42.69 -42.62 -21.72
C VAL A 81 -43.10 -44.02 -21.36
N SER A 82 -44.26 -44.17 -20.73
CA SER A 82 -44.81 -45.47 -20.47
C SER A 82 -45.72 -45.91 -21.61
N ASN A 83 -45.52 -47.10 -22.10
CA ASN A 83 -46.43 -47.76 -23.09
C ASN A 83 -47.49 -48.53 -22.27
N ILE A 84 -48.57 -47.87 -21.93
CA ILE A 84 -49.69 -48.53 -21.23
C ILE A 84 -50.72 -48.90 -22.28
N ILE A 85 -50.80 -50.13 -22.62
CA ILE A 85 -51.87 -50.97 -23.14
C ILE A 85 -51.32 -51.87 -24.23
N PRO A 86 -51.39 -53.24 -24.06
CA PRO A 86 -51.19 -54.14 -25.21
C PRO A 86 -52.37 -53.99 -26.18
N GLY A 87 -52.15 -53.29 -27.29
CA GLY A 87 -53.10 -53.16 -28.37
C GLY A 87 -53.54 -51.73 -28.76
N ASP A 88 -53.21 -50.71 -28.02
CA ASP A 88 -53.47 -49.30 -28.41
C ASP A 88 -52.20 -48.52 -28.66
N THR A 89 -51.92 -48.34 -29.92
CA THR A 89 -50.72 -47.59 -30.38
C THR A 89 -50.94 -46.06 -30.35
N SER A 90 -52.04 -45.56 -29.84
CA SER A 90 -52.42 -44.16 -29.90
C SER A 90 -52.26 -43.40 -28.55
N SER A 91 -51.98 -44.10 -27.45
CA SER A 91 -51.84 -43.49 -26.14
C SER A 91 -50.45 -43.69 -25.54
N GLN A 92 -49.48 -42.86 -26.01
CA GLN A 92 -48.24 -42.65 -25.29
C GLN A 92 -48.50 -41.57 -24.25
N GLU A 93 -48.54 -41.93 -22.97
CA GLU A 93 -48.58 -40.95 -21.89
C GLU A 93 -47.16 -40.61 -21.46
N LEU A 94 -46.80 -39.33 -21.63
CA LEU A 94 -45.61 -38.80 -21.03
C LEU A 94 -45.74 -38.88 -19.52
N CYS A 95 -44.85 -39.58 -18.88
CA CYS A 95 -44.70 -39.52 -17.44
C CYS A 95 -44.13 -38.14 -17.04
N SER A 96 -45.02 -37.17 -16.93
CA SER A 96 -44.60 -35.85 -16.48
C SER A 96 -44.45 -35.85 -14.96
N ASN A 97 -43.26 -36.16 -14.46
CA ASN A 97 -42.89 -35.85 -13.09
C ASN A 97 -42.53 -34.36 -13.02
N LEU A 98 -43.58 -33.54 -13.02
CA LEU A 98 -43.38 -32.09 -12.72
C LEU A 98 -43.64 -31.86 -11.23
N ASP A 99 -42.85 -31.03 -10.60
CA ASP A 99 -43.19 -30.52 -9.26
C ASP A 99 -44.43 -29.62 -9.35
N ILE A 100 -44.90 -29.15 -8.20
CA ILE A 100 -46.12 -28.30 -8.10
C ILE A 100 -45.93 -26.93 -8.83
N TYR A 101 -44.74 -26.63 -9.31
CA TYR A 101 -44.40 -25.41 -10.08
C TYR A 101 -44.12 -25.71 -11.55
N GLY A 102 -44.23 -26.96 -12.00
CA GLY A 102 -44.01 -27.35 -13.40
C GLY A 102 -42.56 -27.62 -13.76
N HIS A 103 -41.66 -27.82 -12.77
CA HIS A 103 -40.27 -28.19 -13.04
C HIS A 103 -40.13 -29.71 -13.18
N PRO A 104 -39.30 -30.20 -14.13
CA PRO A 104 -39.03 -31.63 -14.25
C PRO A 104 -38.38 -32.17 -12.98
N LEU A 105 -39.00 -33.14 -12.33
CA LEU A 105 -38.46 -33.84 -11.14
C LEU A 105 -37.26 -34.76 -11.51
N ASP A 106 -37.01 -34.96 -12.81
CA ASP A 106 -36.04 -35.90 -13.35
C ASP A 106 -34.78 -35.19 -13.88
N THR A 107 -34.48 -34.03 -13.32
CA THR A 107 -33.24 -33.29 -13.68
C THR A 107 -32.13 -33.65 -12.70
N ILE A 108 -31.04 -34.22 -13.20
CA ILE A 108 -29.86 -34.53 -12.43
C ILE A 108 -28.77 -33.53 -12.83
N ARG A 109 -28.29 -32.76 -11.86
CA ARG A 109 -27.24 -31.79 -12.06
C ARG A 109 -25.87 -32.40 -11.81
N ILE A 110 -25.05 -32.45 -12.84
CA ILE A 110 -23.63 -32.74 -12.75
C ILE A 110 -22.89 -31.41 -12.48
N GLN A 111 -22.15 -31.36 -11.38
CA GLN A 111 -21.37 -30.19 -10.98
C GLN A 111 -19.91 -30.39 -11.37
N GLU A 112 -19.18 -29.30 -11.49
CA GLU A 112 -17.74 -29.31 -11.62
C GLU A 112 -17.11 -28.46 -10.51
N THR A 113 -15.84 -28.68 -10.22
CA THR A 113 -15.05 -27.85 -9.32
C THR A 113 -14.64 -26.55 -10.02
N PHE A 114 -14.32 -25.51 -9.26
CA PHE A 114 -13.71 -24.32 -9.83
C PHE A 114 -12.32 -24.66 -10.38
N ASP A 115 -11.92 -23.98 -11.47
CA ASP A 115 -10.56 -24.11 -12.00
C ASP A 115 -9.52 -23.75 -10.93
N ILE A 116 -8.40 -24.47 -10.92
CA ILE A 116 -7.28 -24.15 -10.06
C ILE A 116 -6.62 -22.86 -10.58
N ASP A 117 -6.35 -21.93 -9.68
CA ASP A 117 -5.63 -20.72 -10.00
C ASP A 117 -4.70 -20.32 -8.84
N ALA A 118 -3.72 -19.44 -9.09
CA ALA A 118 -2.82 -18.97 -8.06
C ALA A 118 -2.36 -17.53 -8.30
N ASP A 119 -2.29 -16.77 -7.22
CA ASP A 119 -1.66 -15.46 -7.17
C ASP A 119 -0.26 -15.56 -6.58
N PHE A 120 0.66 -14.77 -7.11
CA PHE A 120 2.04 -14.71 -6.69
C PHE A 120 2.37 -13.34 -6.11
N ASN A 121 2.85 -13.31 -4.88
CA ASN A 121 3.39 -12.11 -4.26
C ASN A 121 4.91 -12.24 -4.16
N LEU A 122 5.65 -11.36 -4.85
CA LEU A 122 7.10 -11.32 -4.87
C LEU A 122 7.60 -10.34 -3.81
N THR A 123 8.62 -10.75 -3.05
CA THR A 123 9.27 -9.96 -2.01
C THR A 123 10.77 -10.15 -2.04
N GLY A 124 11.53 -9.36 -1.28
CA GLY A 124 12.96 -9.56 -1.06
C GLY A 124 13.90 -8.93 -2.09
N GLN A 125 13.40 -8.48 -3.24
CA GLN A 125 14.24 -7.79 -4.23
C GLN A 125 14.44 -6.32 -3.86
N CYS A 126 15.69 -5.86 -3.84
CA CYS A 126 16.07 -4.47 -3.62
C CYS A 126 16.86 -3.87 -4.79
N ASN A 127 17.35 -4.69 -5.69
CA ASN A 127 18.07 -4.30 -6.90
C ASN A 127 17.92 -5.35 -8.01
N ALA A 128 18.49 -5.06 -9.17
CA ALA A 128 18.34 -5.90 -10.37
C ALA A 128 18.98 -7.30 -10.25
N GLN A 129 19.87 -7.53 -9.32
CA GLN A 129 20.57 -8.79 -9.10
C GLN A 129 19.99 -9.61 -7.95
N ASP A 130 19.17 -9.01 -7.11
CA ASP A 130 18.59 -9.73 -5.96
C ASP A 130 17.57 -10.77 -6.40
N SER A 131 17.60 -11.89 -5.73
CA SER A 131 16.58 -12.94 -5.88
C SER A 131 15.25 -12.50 -5.25
N ALA A 132 14.16 -13.05 -5.77
CA ALA A 132 12.84 -12.89 -5.21
C ALA A 132 12.44 -14.07 -4.34
N ASP A 133 11.75 -13.81 -3.27
CA ASP A 133 10.95 -14.78 -2.53
C ASP A 133 9.50 -14.69 -2.99
N VAL A 134 8.82 -15.83 -3.14
CA VAL A 134 7.47 -15.90 -3.69
C VAL A 134 6.52 -16.55 -2.70
N ILE A 135 5.49 -15.82 -2.34
CA ILE A 135 4.35 -16.36 -1.59
C ILE A 135 3.25 -16.69 -2.59
N THR A 136 2.85 -17.97 -2.62
CA THR A 136 1.85 -18.48 -3.56
C THR A 136 0.51 -18.69 -2.85
N ASN A 137 -0.54 -18.02 -3.32
CA ASN A 137 -1.91 -18.23 -2.87
C ASN A 137 -2.67 -19.03 -3.91
N ILE A 138 -3.02 -20.28 -3.59
CA ILE A 138 -3.74 -21.19 -4.48
C ILE A 138 -5.21 -21.19 -4.10
N PHE A 139 -6.10 -21.10 -5.07
CA PHE A 139 -7.54 -21.14 -4.94
C PHE A 139 -8.20 -21.94 -6.07
N GLY A 140 -9.48 -22.29 -5.93
CA GLY A 140 -10.15 -23.25 -6.81
C GLY A 140 -9.70 -24.67 -6.56
N GLY A 141 -10.11 -25.63 -7.39
CA GLY A 141 -9.82 -27.06 -7.20
C GLY A 141 -10.26 -27.61 -5.86
N THR A 142 -9.71 -28.75 -5.49
CA THR A 142 -9.99 -29.45 -4.22
C THR A 142 -8.71 -29.65 -3.41
N PRO A 143 -8.53 -28.97 -2.24
CA PRO A 143 -7.34 -29.16 -1.42
C PRO A 143 -7.29 -30.58 -0.80
N PRO A 144 -6.08 -31.08 -0.47
CA PRO A 144 -4.78 -30.40 -0.49
C PRO A 144 -4.18 -30.29 -1.89
N TYR A 145 -3.26 -29.28 -2.04
CA TYR A 145 -2.54 -29.05 -3.28
C TYR A 145 -1.09 -29.54 -3.18
N PHE A 146 -0.60 -30.09 -4.29
CA PHE A 146 0.80 -30.46 -4.50
C PHE A 146 1.37 -29.52 -5.56
N THR A 147 2.55 -28.97 -5.31
CA THR A 147 3.21 -28.03 -6.19
C THR A 147 4.54 -28.59 -6.70
N LEU A 148 4.89 -28.27 -7.94
CA LEU A 148 6.19 -28.59 -8.54
C LEU A 148 6.61 -27.40 -9.42
N TRP A 149 7.69 -26.73 -9.02
CA TRP A 149 8.30 -25.66 -9.76
C TRP A 149 9.27 -26.15 -10.83
N SER A 150 9.51 -25.33 -11.85
CA SER A 150 10.42 -25.65 -12.97
C SER A 150 11.88 -25.89 -12.54
N ASN A 151 12.29 -25.42 -11.37
CA ASN A 151 13.59 -25.69 -10.77
C ASN A 151 13.65 -26.98 -9.92
N GLY A 152 12.54 -27.72 -9.84
CA GLY A 152 12.40 -28.96 -9.07
C GLY A 152 11.96 -28.80 -7.62
N ASP A 153 11.73 -27.57 -7.15
CA ASP A 153 11.20 -27.35 -5.80
C ASP A 153 9.72 -27.74 -5.73
N THR A 154 9.32 -28.33 -4.59
CA THR A 154 7.95 -28.77 -4.33
C THR A 154 7.25 -27.95 -3.24
N SER A 155 7.92 -26.94 -2.69
CA SER A 155 7.35 -26.05 -1.70
C SER A 155 6.28 -25.16 -2.32
N ARG A 156 5.21 -24.89 -1.57
CA ARG A 156 4.18 -23.95 -2.01
C ARG A 156 4.74 -22.53 -2.20
N ASN A 157 5.49 -22.07 -1.21
CA ASN A 157 6.24 -20.82 -1.27
C ASN A 157 7.68 -21.14 -1.62
N ILE A 158 8.28 -20.37 -2.49
CA ILE A 158 9.65 -20.62 -2.96
C ILE A 158 10.51 -19.37 -2.74
N ASN A 159 11.79 -19.59 -2.39
CA ASN A 159 12.72 -18.52 -2.10
C ASN A 159 13.88 -18.52 -3.10
N ASN A 160 14.58 -17.38 -3.17
CA ASN A 160 15.80 -17.22 -3.96
C ASN A 160 15.62 -17.43 -5.48
N LEU A 161 14.49 -17.05 -6.05
CA LEU A 161 14.31 -17.07 -7.50
C LEU A 161 15.10 -15.93 -8.15
N GLN A 162 16.05 -16.29 -9.01
CA GLN A 162 16.87 -15.28 -9.72
C GLN A 162 16.05 -14.52 -10.76
N PRO A 163 16.27 -13.22 -10.93
CA PRO A 163 15.63 -12.44 -11.98
C PRO A 163 15.97 -13.02 -13.36
N ASN A 164 14.94 -13.38 -14.11
CA ASN A 164 15.08 -13.84 -15.50
C ASN A 164 13.87 -13.41 -16.32
N PRO A 165 13.92 -12.25 -17.01
CA PRO A 165 12.79 -11.77 -17.80
C PRO A 165 12.54 -12.57 -19.06
N LEU A 166 13.51 -13.39 -19.51
CA LEU A 166 13.42 -14.15 -20.78
C LEU A 166 12.90 -15.56 -20.56
N LEU A 167 13.08 -16.13 -19.37
CA LEU A 167 12.66 -17.50 -19.04
C LEU A 167 11.84 -17.48 -17.75
N PRO A 168 10.50 -17.41 -17.87
CA PRO A 168 9.64 -17.44 -16.70
C PRO A 168 9.76 -18.78 -15.96
N TYR A 169 9.64 -18.74 -14.65
CA TYR A 169 9.43 -19.93 -13.86
C TYR A 169 8.04 -20.47 -14.10
N SER A 170 7.90 -21.78 -14.14
CA SER A 170 6.58 -22.42 -14.15
C SER A 170 6.35 -23.19 -12.86
N ILE A 171 5.08 -23.23 -12.47
CA ILE A 171 4.58 -24.05 -11.37
C ILE A 171 3.48 -24.96 -11.90
N SER A 172 3.56 -26.25 -11.59
CA SER A 172 2.49 -27.22 -11.79
C SER A 172 1.80 -27.43 -10.45
N ILE A 173 0.51 -27.17 -10.40
CA ILE A 173 -0.32 -27.32 -9.20
C ILE A 173 -1.27 -28.49 -9.44
N THR A 174 -1.20 -29.51 -8.56
CA THR A 174 -2.09 -30.67 -8.61
C THR A 174 -2.97 -30.66 -7.37
N ASP A 175 -4.27 -30.79 -7.53
CA ASP A 175 -5.22 -30.88 -6.43
C ASP A 175 -5.42 -32.32 -5.95
N ALA A 176 -6.29 -32.51 -4.91
CA ALA A 176 -6.60 -33.82 -4.36
C ALA A 176 -7.32 -34.76 -5.32
N ASN A 177 -7.98 -34.23 -6.34
CA ASN A 177 -8.66 -35.03 -7.38
C ASN A 177 -7.72 -35.39 -8.53
N GLY A 178 -6.49 -34.92 -8.52
CA GLY A 178 -5.50 -35.13 -9.58
C GLY A 178 -5.58 -34.11 -10.71
N CYS A 179 -6.39 -33.04 -10.57
CA CYS A 179 -6.48 -31.97 -11.54
C CYS A 179 -5.21 -31.15 -11.56
N VAL A 180 -4.66 -30.85 -12.73
CA VAL A 180 -3.39 -30.16 -12.90
C VAL A 180 -3.57 -28.82 -13.58
N LYS A 181 -3.02 -27.77 -13.00
CA LYS A 181 -2.89 -26.43 -13.57
C LYS A 181 -1.42 -26.02 -13.66
N ASN A 182 -1.03 -25.55 -14.82
CA ASN A 182 0.29 -24.96 -15.02
C ASN A 182 0.17 -23.45 -15.10
N GLN A 183 1.00 -22.73 -14.37
CA GLN A 183 1.10 -21.28 -14.38
C GLN A 183 2.54 -20.81 -14.54
N TYR A 184 2.71 -19.57 -14.93
CA TYR A 184 4.01 -18.97 -15.21
C TYR A 184 4.21 -17.71 -14.39
N LEU A 185 5.40 -17.54 -13.84
CA LEU A 185 5.83 -16.39 -13.07
C LEU A 185 7.10 -15.80 -13.67
N THR A 186 7.07 -14.54 -14.04
CA THR A 186 8.26 -13.80 -14.45
C THR A 186 8.83 -13.03 -13.26
N VAL A 187 10.07 -13.35 -12.88
CA VAL A 187 10.83 -12.57 -11.91
C VAL A 187 11.65 -11.56 -12.70
N ALA A 188 11.15 -10.33 -12.77
CA ALA A 188 11.84 -9.25 -13.47
C ALA A 188 12.90 -8.60 -12.57
N PRO A 189 14.05 -8.14 -13.12
CA PRO A 189 14.98 -7.30 -12.37
C PRO A 189 14.31 -5.96 -12.05
N ILE A 190 14.47 -5.48 -10.82
CA ILE A 190 13.94 -4.19 -10.37
C ILE A 190 15.06 -3.16 -10.24
N ALA A 191 14.74 -1.88 -10.42
CA ALA A 191 15.68 -0.80 -10.18
C ALA A 191 15.86 -0.60 -8.66
N SER A 192 17.11 -0.34 -8.23
CA SER A 192 17.39 0.03 -6.84
C SER A 192 16.73 1.36 -6.51
N MET A 193 16.15 1.45 -5.32
CA MET A 193 15.65 2.71 -4.76
C MET A 193 16.77 3.76 -4.74
N LYS A 194 16.45 5.00 -5.13
CA LYS A 194 17.35 6.15 -5.12
C LYS A 194 16.74 7.30 -4.35
N ILE A 195 17.55 7.93 -3.51
CA ILE A 195 17.18 9.13 -2.76
C ILE A 195 17.78 10.34 -3.47
N PHE A 196 16.97 11.37 -3.65
CA PHE A 196 17.40 12.70 -4.12
C PHE A 196 17.07 13.70 -3.03
N MET A 197 18.09 14.37 -2.51
CA MET A 197 17.93 15.36 -1.46
C MET A 197 18.15 16.76 -2.00
N SER A 198 17.38 17.71 -1.51
CA SER A 198 17.54 19.13 -1.68
C SER A 198 17.42 19.84 -0.33
N PHE A 199 18.03 21.02 -0.19
CA PHE A 199 17.97 21.78 1.04
C PHE A 199 17.92 23.28 0.77
N VAL A 200 17.31 23.99 1.71
CA VAL A 200 17.42 25.44 1.84
C VAL A 200 18.39 25.71 2.99
N GLY A 201 19.51 26.36 2.67
CA GLY A 201 20.49 26.77 3.68
C GLY A 201 19.96 27.87 4.57
N VAL A 202 20.69 28.17 5.64
CA VAL A 202 20.38 29.27 6.54
C VAL A 202 21.38 30.40 6.35
N ILE A 203 20.95 31.62 6.64
CA ILE A 203 21.86 32.78 6.52
C ILE A 203 22.84 32.80 7.69
N CYS A 204 22.36 32.48 8.86
CA CYS A 204 23.08 32.62 10.11
C CYS A 204 23.26 31.28 10.85
N LYS A 205 24.39 31.12 11.54
CA LYS A 205 24.70 29.91 12.31
C LYS A 205 23.64 29.56 13.36
N ASP A 206 23.05 30.57 13.99
CA ASP A 206 22.06 30.44 15.03
C ASP A 206 20.60 30.49 14.49
N ASP A 207 20.46 30.45 13.16
CA ASP A 207 19.17 30.42 12.49
C ASP A 207 18.67 28.97 12.41
N ASN A 208 17.37 28.80 12.53
CA ASN A 208 16.68 27.52 12.39
C ASN A 208 15.62 27.57 11.27
N SER A 209 15.84 28.36 10.25
CA SER A 209 14.96 28.47 9.08
C SER A 209 15.32 27.50 7.94
N GLY A 210 16.26 26.60 8.20
CA GLY A 210 16.69 25.60 7.22
C GLY A 210 15.60 24.58 6.91
N GLU A 211 15.67 24.03 5.71
CA GLU A 211 14.75 23.05 5.21
C GLU A 211 15.49 21.95 4.45
N VAL A 212 15.04 20.72 4.60
CA VAL A 212 15.49 19.58 3.80
C VAL A 212 14.28 18.89 3.18
N SER A 213 14.38 18.56 1.91
CA SER A 213 13.40 17.76 1.19
C SER A 213 14.09 16.55 0.58
N ALA A 214 13.49 15.39 0.72
CA ALA A 214 13.91 14.16 0.07
C ALA A 214 12.83 13.68 -0.90
N TYR A 215 13.26 13.18 -2.05
CA TYR A 215 12.42 12.51 -3.03
C TYR A 215 13.02 11.15 -3.35
N VAL A 216 12.16 10.13 -3.44
CA VAL A 216 12.54 8.75 -3.79
C VAL A 216 12.07 8.43 -5.19
N SER A 217 12.97 7.89 -6.02
CA SER A 217 12.61 7.25 -7.29
C SER A 217 12.92 5.77 -7.21
N ASP A 218 12.14 4.98 -7.93
CA ASP A 218 12.20 3.53 -7.91
C ASP A 218 11.85 2.98 -6.50
N GLY A 219 12.02 1.68 -6.26
CA GLY A 219 11.56 1.03 -5.03
C GLY A 219 10.07 0.74 -5.01
N ASN A 220 9.58 0.10 -3.96
CA ASN A 220 8.21 -0.38 -3.82
C ASN A 220 7.48 0.34 -2.68
N PRO A 221 6.44 1.17 -2.95
CA PRO A 221 5.68 1.81 -1.88
C PRO A 221 4.93 0.78 -1.00
N PRO A 222 4.59 1.11 0.28
CA PRO A 222 4.79 2.42 0.92
C PRO A 222 6.24 2.67 1.37
N PHE A 223 6.62 3.96 1.51
CA PHE A 223 7.94 4.36 1.98
C PHE A 223 7.86 4.89 3.43
N SER A 224 8.88 4.53 4.23
CA SER A 224 9.10 5.10 5.56
C SER A 224 10.35 5.97 5.53
N PHE A 225 10.24 7.23 5.94
CA PHE A 225 11.34 8.18 6.01
C PHE A 225 11.73 8.40 7.48
N LEU A 226 12.95 8.03 7.84
CA LEU A 226 13.50 8.14 9.19
C LEU A 226 14.63 9.16 9.18
N TRP A 227 14.34 10.38 9.63
CA TRP A 227 15.33 11.44 9.78
C TRP A 227 16.04 11.34 11.13
N SER A 228 17.31 11.76 11.17
CA SER A 228 18.06 11.95 12.43
C SER A 228 17.33 12.91 13.37
N ASN A 229 17.65 12.83 14.67
CA ASN A 229 17.14 13.72 15.71
C ASN A 229 15.61 13.61 15.95
N ASP A 230 15.05 12.43 15.84
CA ASP A 230 13.61 12.15 16.04
C ASP A 230 12.67 12.97 15.14
N LEU A 231 13.19 13.54 14.06
CA LEU A 231 12.43 14.27 13.03
C LEU A 231 11.67 13.32 12.11
N SER A 232 11.29 12.13 12.60
CA SER A 232 10.63 11.10 11.79
C SER A 232 9.31 11.62 11.23
N THR A 233 9.16 11.58 9.93
CA THR A 233 7.86 11.67 9.28
C THR A 233 7.32 10.26 9.09
N SER A 234 6.11 10.04 9.56
CA SER A 234 5.38 8.77 9.49
C SER A 234 5.32 8.19 8.07
N VAL A 235 5.13 6.86 8.01
CA VAL A 235 4.81 6.10 6.80
C VAL A 235 3.77 6.83 5.95
N VAL A 236 4.10 7.13 4.70
CA VAL A 236 3.18 7.77 3.76
C VAL A 236 3.30 7.07 2.40
N ASP A 237 2.19 6.90 1.71
CA ASP A 237 2.16 6.53 0.27
C ASP A 237 2.77 7.64 -0.62
N SER A 238 3.62 8.47 -0.05
CA SER A 238 4.27 9.62 -0.69
C SER A 238 5.71 9.28 -1.04
N PHE A 239 6.11 9.62 -2.24
CA PHE A 239 7.48 9.52 -2.71
C PHE A 239 8.41 10.61 -2.15
N SER A 240 7.94 11.45 -1.25
CA SER A 240 8.72 12.58 -0.73
C SER A 240 8.45 12.85 0.74
N SER A 241 9.47 13.38 1.41
CA SER A 241 9.42 13.84 2.79
C SER A 241 10.11 15.20 2.90
N LYS A 242 9.59 16.07 3.77
CA LYS A 242 10.11 17.40 4.02
C LYS A 242 10.22 17.67 5.51
N VAL A 243 11.31 18.27 5.93
CA VAL A 243 11.54 18.73 7.30
C VAL A 243 11.98 20.19 7.28
N GLU A 244 11.37 21.00 8.13
CA GLU A 244 11.60 22.44 8.26
C GLU A 244 12.08 22.79 9.69
N GLY A 245 12.52 24.01 9.87
CA GLY A 245 12.94 24.50 11.20
C GLY A 245 14.32 23.98 11.59
N LEU A 246 15.19 23.75 10.61
CA LEU A 246 16.50 23.13 10.80
C LEU A 246 17.62 24.15 10.99
N SER A 247 18.49 23.91 11.97
CA SER A 247 19.75 24.64 12.16
C SER A 247 20.85 24.10 11.24
N PRO A 248 21.97 24.81 11.07
CA PRO A 248 23.14 24.28 10.39
C PRO A 248 23.68 23.03 11.07
N ASP A 249 23.56 21.90 10.38
CA ASP A 249 24.07 20.61 10.84
C ASP A 249 24.09 19.61 9.68
N THR A 250 24.51 18.39 9.97
CA THR A 250 24.41 17.23 9.05
C THR A 250 23.23 16.39 9.44
N TYR A 251 22.29 16.22 8.52
CA TYR A 251 21.06 15.43 8.70
C TYR A 251 21.20 14.12 7.94
N PHE A 252 20.85 13.03 8.62
CA PHE A 252 20.85 11.69 8.05
C PHE A 252 19.41 11.29 7.75
N LEU A 253 19.24 10.59 6.65
CA LEU A 253 17.97 10.01 6.25
C LEU A 253 18.17 8.53 5.97
N GLU A 254 17.30 7.72 6.55
CA GLU A 254 17.08 6.32 6.17
C GLU A 254 15.69 6.21 5.56
N VAL A 255 15.60 5.57 4.38
CA VAL A 255 14.33 5.26 3.71
C VAL A 255 14.19 3.76 3.62
N ILE A 256 13.01 3.26 4.02
CA ILE A 256 12.63 1.86 3.94
C ILE A 256 11.43 1.76 3.02
N ASP A 257 11.48 0.90 2.02
CA ASP A 257 10.37 0.66 1.11
C ASP A 257 9.46 -0.50 1.56
N GLY A 258 8.36 -0.74 0.82
CA GLY A 258 7.40 -1.79 1.11
C GLY A 258 7.94 -3.22 1.01
N ASN A 259 9.09 -3.43 0.38
CA ASN A 259 9.80 -4.70 0.35
C ASN A 259 10.80 -4.85 1.51
N GLY A 260 10.96 -3.82 2.34
CA GLY A 260 11.95 -3.77 3.41
C GLY A 260 13.35 -3.37 2.94
N CYS A 261 13.49 -2.85 1.73
CA CYS A 261 14.76 -2.36 1.19
C CYS A 261 15.15 -1.04 1.86
N ILE A 262 16.38 -0.94 2.30
CA ILE A 262 16.89 0.22 3.04
C ILE A 262 17.87 0.99 2.15
N GLN A 263 17.69 2.32 2.09
CA GLN A 263 18.63 3.25 1.48
C GLN A 263 18.88 4.41 2.43
N ASN A 264 20.15 4.82 2.53
CA ASN A 264 20.59 5.91 3.40
C ASN A 264 21.21 7.04 2.57
N ASP A 265 21.00 8.29 3.02
CA ASP A 265 21.65 9.46 2.47
C ASP A 265 21.87 10.52 3.55
N THR A 266 22.67 11.53 3.23
CA THR A 266 23.01 12.61 4.16
C THR A 266 23.01 13.95 3.46
N VAL A 267 22.57 14.98 4.17
CA VAL A 267 22.61 16.35 3.69
C VAL A 267 23.18 17.28 4.77
N LYS A 268 24.00 18.23 4.35
CA LYS A 268 24.57 19.23 5.25
C LYS A 268 24.00 20.60 4.97
N ILE A 269 23.23 21.12 5.94
CA ILE A 269 22.82 22.52 5.96
C ILE A 269 23.99 23.36 6.46
N LYS A 270 24.38 24.39 5.71
CA LYS A 270 25.41 25.34 6.06
C LYS A 270 24.81 26.72 6.33
N ALA A 271 25.43 27.48 7.22
CA ALA A 271 25.18 28.90 7.37
C ALA A 271 26.12 29.68 6.47
N ASP A 272 25.62 30.77 5.91
CA ASP A 272 26.44 31.69 5.11
C ASP A 272 27.37 32.53 6.01
N TYR A 273 26.91 32.86 7.21
CA TYR A 273 27.65 33.65 8.20
C TYR A 273 27.61 32.97 9.58
N ASP A 274 28.75 33.03 10.26
CA ASP A 274 28.84 32.48 11.65
C ASP A 274 28.09 33.37 12.65
N VAL A 275 28.03 34.67 12.39
CA VAL A 275 27.31 35.64 13.22
C VAL A 275 26.51 36.60 12.34
N CYS A 276 25.29 36.89 12.69
CA CYS A 276 24.37 37.68 11.87
C CYS A 276 23.80 38.91 12.55
N LEU A 277 24.64 39.68 13.19
CA LEU A 277 24.24 40.98 13.70
C LEU A 277 24.21 42.03 12.58
N SER A 278 23.12 42.79 12.50
CA SER A 278 23.00 43.91 11.56
C SER A 278 22.51 45.18 12.30
N PRO A 279 23.42 45.94 12.87
CA PRO A 279 23.09 47.20 13.53
C PRO A 279 22.67 48.27 12.52
N PHE A 280 21.58 48.97 12.79
CA PHE A 280 21.13 50.06 11.96
C PHE A 280 22.13 51.23 12.03
N LYS A 281 22.42 51.85 10.88
CA LYS A 281 23.39 52.93 10.78
C LYS A 281 22.85 54.28 11.22
N VAL A 282 21.54 54.46 11.20
CA VAL A 282 20.87 55.73 11.50
C VAL A 282 19.58 55.43 12.29
N PHE A 283 19.26 56.26 13.28
CA PHE A 283 17.95 56.26 13.93
C PHE A 283 17.59 57.68 14.35
N SER A 284 16.29 57.93 14.58
CA SER A 284 15.74 59.27 14.79
C SER A 284 14.87 59.31 16.07
N PRO A 285 15.48 59.47 17.25
CA PRO A 285 14.77 59.48 18.51
C PRO A 285 14.02 60.80 18.75
N ASN A 286 12.91 61.04 18.03
CA ASN A 286 12.06 62.24 18.07
C ASN A 286 10.68 61.96 18.73
N ASN A 287 10.45 60.71 19.14
CA ASN A 287 9.25 60.22 19.80
C ASN A 287 7.99 60.28 18.91
N ASP A 288 8.17 60.07 17.61
CA ASP A 288 7.05 59.94 16.61
C ASP A 288 6.60 58.47 16.44
N GLY A 289 7.27 57.50 17.08
CA GLY A 289 6.99 56.06 16.98
C GLY A 289 7.75 55.38 15.87
N ILE A 290 8.60 56.08 15.10
CA ILE A 290 9.34 55.54 13.99
C ILE A 290 10.84 55.74 14.20
N ASN A 291 11.59 54.63 14.27
CA ASN A 291 13.05 54.63 14.53
C ASN A 291 13.51 55.42 15.78
N ASP A 292 12.66 55.45 16.81
CA ASP A 292 12.97 56.11 18.07
C ASP A 292 14.03 55.38 18.93
N ILE A 293 14.28 54.14 18.64
CA ILE A 293 15.28 53.29 19.24
C ILE A 293 16.34 52.89 18.22
N TRP A 294 17.57 52.64 18.70
CA TRP A 294 18.56 52.03 17.85
C TRP A 294 18.36 50.54 17.76
N GLU A 295 17.91 50.04 16.63
CA GLU A 295 17.73 48.63 16.37
C GLU A 295 19.02 47.93 15.94
N ILE A 296 19.23 46.74 16.52
CA ILE A 296 20.29 45.83 16.12
C ILE A 296 19.57 44.53 15.72
N LYS A 297 19.41 44.32 14.41
CA LYS A 297 18.73 43.15 13.90
C LYS A 297 19.40 41.88 14.40
N ASN A 298 18.63 40.91 14.88
CA ASN A 298 19.05 39.61 15.40
C ASN A 298 19.82 39.67 16.75
N ILE A 299 19.80 40.77 17.48
CA ILE A 299 20.49 40.87 18.79
C ILE A 299 19.87 39.96 19.85
N GLU A 300 18.58 39.63 19.72
CA GLU A 300 17.85 38.79 20.63
C GLU A 300 18.38 37.34 20.65
N ILE A 301 19.05 36.91 19.60
CA ILE A 301 19.72 35.60 19.51
C ILE A 301 20.94 35.54 20.44
N TYR A 302 21.48 36.72 20.84
CA TYR A 302 22.69 36.85 21.66
C TYR A 302 22.36 37.45 23.03
N PRO A 303 21.75 36.73 23.94
CA PRO A 303 21.25 37.27 25.23
C PRO A 303 22.35 37.78 26.17
N ASN A 304 23.60 37.35 25.96
CA ASN A 304 24.77 37.80 26.70
C ASN A 304 25.59 38.90 26.00
N ALA A 305 25.08 39.41 24.87
CA ALA A 305 25.75 40.50 24.15
C ALA A 305 25.88 41.75 25.01
N ILE A 306 27.03 42.39 24.92
CA ILE A 306 27.30 43.69 25.56
C ILE A 306 27.37 44.74 24.44
N VAL A 307 26.46 45.70 24.51
CA VAL A 307 26.41 46.85 23.58
C VAL A 307 26.96 48.10 24.29
N GLU A 308 27.96 48.70 23.68
CA GLU A 308 28.58 49.91 24.19
C GLU A 308 28.61 50.99 23.09
N ILE A 309 28.34 52.22 23.45
CA ILE A 309 28.35 53.36 22.53
C ILE A 309 29.25 54.47 23.06
N TYR A 310 30.02 55.06 22.16
CA TYR A 310 31.03 56.05 22.49
C TYR A 310 30.81 57.32 21.64
N SER A 311 31.04 58.47 22.26
CA SER A 311 31.13 59.74 21.52
C SER A 311 32.34 59.80 20.65
N LYS A 312 32.42 60.81 19.76
CA LYS A 312 33.59 61.05 18.90
C LYS A 312 34.89 61.26 19.68
N SER A 313 34.81 61.75 20.96
CA SER A 313 35.96 61.93 21.82
C SER A 313 36.38 60.62 22.56
N GLY A 314 35.72 59.49 22.32
CA GLY A 314 36.00 58.21 22.97
C GLY A 314 35.34 58.07 24.36
N GLN A 315 34.49 58.99 24.76
CA GLN A 315 33.74 58.87 26.01
C GLN A 315 32.60 57.84 25.83
N GLN A 316 32.53 56.85 26.73
CA GLN A 316 31.40 55.89 26.79
C GLN A 316 30.14 56.61 27.25
N VAL A 317 29.13 56.66 26.36
CA VAL A 317 27.81 57.31 26.62
C VAL A 317 26.72 56.29 26.99
N TYR A 318 26.88 55.04 26.55
CA TYR A 318 25.94 53.99 26.85
C TYR A 318 26.64 52.61 26.98
N ARG A 319 26.08 51.77 27.89
CA ARG A 319 26.50 50.39 28.01
C ARG A 319 25.32 49.57 28.49
N ARG A 320 24.98 48.46 27.78
CA ARG A 320 23.92 47.54 28.15
C ARG A 320 24.35 46.10 27.90
N ARG A 321 24.11 45.23 28.86
CA ARG A 321 24.14 43.78 28.69
C ARG A 321 22.71 43.29 28.43
N ASN A 322 22.54 42.20 27.64
CA ASN A 322 21.25 41.69 27.25
C ASN A 322 20.38 42.76 26.55
N TYR A 323 20.96 43.39 25.54
CA TYR A 323 20.31 44.40 24.74
C TYR A 323 19.11 43.79 23.99
N LYS A 324 17.99 44.49 23.97
CA LYS A 324 16.78 44.08 23.22
C LYS A 324 16.23 45.27 22.45
N ASN A 325 15.62 45.02 21.32
CA ASN A 325 14.96 46.01 20.47
C ASN A 325 13.61 46.44 21.05
N THR A 326 13.56 46.79 22.32
CA THR A 326 12.37 47.30 23.02
C THR A 326 12.62 48.69 23.54
N ILE A 327 11.56 49.50 23.72
CA ILE A 327 11.67 50.88 24.26
C ILE A 327 12.39 50.93 25.62
N SER A 328 12.20 49.89 26.46
CA SER A 328 12.83 49.84 27.80
C SER A 328 14.28 49.46 27.78
N ASP A 329 14.78 48.76 26.76
CA ASP A 329 16.07 48.12 26.73
C ASP A 329 17.01 48.65 25.65
N ALA A 330 16.47 49.25 24.59
CA ALA A 330 17.22 49.79 23.50
C ALA A 330 17.75 51.19 23.77
N PHE A 331 18.80 51.56 23.05
CA PHE A 331 19.37 52.89 23.10
C PHE A 331 18.47 53.93 22.44
N GLN A 332 18.11 54.99 23.17
CA GLN A 332 17.23 56.09 22.75
C GLN A 332 17.99 57.43 22.61
N ALA A 333 19.27 57.41 22.39
CA ALA A 333 20.13 58.58 22.43
C ALA A 333 20.09 59.39 23.74
N ILE A 334 20.01 58.66 24.85
CA ILE A 334 20.10 59.19 26.20
C ILE A 334 21.36 58.62 26.86
N ASP A 335 22.20 59.48 27.44
CA ASP A 335 23.39 59.04 28.14
C ASP A 335 23.09 58.36 29.50
N LYS A 336 24.11 57.80 30.14
CA LYS A 336 24.02 57.16 31.45
C LYS A 336 23.61 58.10 32.59
N TYR A 337 23.60 59.41 32.38
CA TYR A 337 23.18 60.45 33.31
C TYR A 337 21.77 60.99 33.02
N GLY A 338 21.13 60.49 31.99
CA GLY A 338 19.80 60.95 31.58
C GLY A 338 19.78 62.13 30.63
N ASN A 339 20.93 62.57 30.10
CA ASN A 339 21.03 63.68 29.16
C ASN A 339 20.76 63.23 27.74
N ILE A 340 20.01 64.02 27.00
CA ILE A 340 19.77 63.83 25.58
C ILE A 340 21.06 64.09 24.78
N LEU A 341 21.46 63.10 24.00
CA LEU A 341 22.64 63.21 23.14
C LEU A 341 22.31 63.97 21.85
N PRO A 342 23.19 64.85 21.37
CA PRO A 342 22.99 65.65 20.15
C PRO A 342 23.01 64.79 18.88
N SER A 343 22.40 65.30 17.82
CA SER A 343 22.56 64.75 16.47
C SER A 343 24.02 64.72 16.07
N ALA A 344 24.57 63.55 15.92
CA ALA A 344 25.99 63.32 15.57
C ALA A 344 26.19 61.85 15.22
N THR A 345 27.40 61.54 14.75
CA THR A 345 27.86 60.18 14.59
C THR A 345 28.56 59.70 15.85
N TYR A 346 28.19 58.54 16.33
CA TYR A 346 28.74 57.83 17.47
C TYR A 346 29.41 56.56 17.00
N TYR A 347 30.21 55.94 17.85
CA TYR A 347 30.86 54.66 17.61
C TYR A 347 30.22 53.62 18.52
N TYR A 348 30.01 52.41 17.97
CA TYR A 348 29.54 51.32 18.81
C TYR A 348 30.55 50.15 18.85
N VAL A 349 30.48 49.41 19.93
CA VAL A 349 31.13 48.12 20.12
C VAL A 349 30.11 47.16 20.63
N ILE A 350 29.94 46.05 19.93
CA ILE A 350 29.07 44.95 20.37
C ILE A 350 29.97 43.75 20.58
N THR A 351 30.01 43.24 21.84
CA THR A 351 30.80 42.07 22.20
C THR A 351 29.89 40.89 22.41
N LEU A 352 30.10 39.80 21.66
CA LEU A 352 29.46 38.53 21.81
C LEU A 352 30.41 37.59 22.53
N ALA A 353 30.29 37.53 23.87
CA ALA A 353 31.27 36.84 24.70
C ALA A 353 31.28 35.31 24.49
N GLU A 354 30.18 34.72 24.08
CA GLU A 354 30.07 33.27 23.82
C GLU A 354 30.66 32.85 22.48
N GLN A 355 30.73 33.77 21.49
CA GLN A 355 31.25 33.53 20.17
C GLN A 355 32.68 34.10 19.99
N ASP A 356 33.22 34.75 21.02
CA ASP A 356 34.50 35.48 20.97
C ASP A 356 34.60 36.53 19.83
N GLU A 357 33.44 37.14 19.51
CA GLU A 357 33.30 38.08 18.39
C GLU A 357 33.03 39.51 18.88
N VAL A 358 33.62 40.48 18.17
CA VAL A 358 33.47 41.91 18.47
C VAL A 358 33.10 42.68 17.21
N PHE A 359 31.91 43.26 17.19
CA PHE A 359 31.43 44.14 16.12
C PHE A 359 31.68 45.59 16.47
N LYS A 360 32.27 46.34 15.53
CA LYS A 360 32.55 47.77 15.69
C LYS A 360 32.02 48.54 14.48
N GLY A 361 31.47 49.69 14.73
CA GLY A 361 30.94 50.50 13.64
C GLY A 361 30.49 51.87 14.13
N THR A 362 29.78 52.56 13.25
CA THR A 362 29.21 53.88 13.53
C THR A 362 27.70 53.85 13.45
N LEU A 363 27.08 54.67 14.30
CA LEU A 363 25.67 54.96 14.23
C LEU A 363 25.46 56.48 14.23
N THR A 364 24.47 56.96 13.50
CA THR A 364 24.17 58.39 13.40
C THR A 364 22.79 58.66 14.04
N ILE A 365 22.79 59.61 14.98
CA ILE A 365 21.57 60.16 15.57
C ILE A 365 21.13 61.34 14.72
N VAL A 366 19.87 61.34 14.26
CA VAL A 366 19.21 62.42 13.52
C VAL A 366 17.98 62.86 14.29
N ARG A 367 17.81 64.18 14.50
CA ARG A 367 16.60 64.75 15.14
C ARG A 367 16.10 65.93 14.34
#